data_def0af148ea774d403a058d9150ab5e1
#
_entry.id   def0af148ea774d403a058d9150ab5e1
#
_cell.length_a   1.000
_cell.length_b   1.000
_cell.length_c   1.000
_cell.angle_alpha   90.00
_cell.angle_beta   90.00
_cell.angle_gamma   90.00
#
_symmetry.space_group_name_H-M   'P 1'
#
loop_
_entity.id
_entity.type
_entity.pdbx_description
1 polymer ?
#
loop_
_entity_poly.entity_id
_entity_poly.type
_entity_poly.pdbx_seq_one_letter_code
_entity_poly.pdbx_strand_id
1 'polypeptide(L)'
;MKITKIECFVLLVPDYRADACSSAQDDLVVKIHTDDGLVGIGETDTNPWVARAMIEAPGTHIMGLGLTEMLIGKDPRDVEGHWEKMYTGSAMTGRRGLGICAIGALDM
;
A
#
# COMPACT_ATOMS: atom_id res chain seq x y z
N MET A 1 20.75 1.72 2.67
CA MET A 1 19.37 2.28 2.65
C MET A 1 18.37 1.17 2.94
N LYS A 2 17.52 1.36 3.94
CA LYS A 2 16.49 0.40 4.33
C LYS A 2 15.19 1.10 4.63
N ILE A 3 14.08 0.49 4.27
CA ILE A 3 12.75 0.96 4.63
C ILE A 3 12.55 0.77 6.13
N THR A 4 12.19 1.85 6.82
CA THR A 4 12.03 1.85 8.29
C THR A 4 10.58 1.96 8.72
N LYS A 5 9.74 2.62 7.92
CA LYS A 5 8.34 2.88 8.28
C LYS A 5 7.51 3.10 7.03
N ILE A 6 6.28 2.61 7.05
CA ILE A 6 5.26 2.88 6.04
C ILE A 6 4.07 3.50 6.75
N GLU A 7 3.62 4.67 6.27
CA GLU A 7 2.46 5.38 6.81
C GLU A 7 1.38 5.49 5.73
N CYS A 8 0.15 5.24 6.12
CA CYS A 8 -1.02 5.37 5.26
C CYS A 8 -1.90 6.51 5.75
N PHE A 9 -2.31 7.38 4.83
CA PHE A 9 -3.18 8.52 5.12
C PHE A 9 -4.46 8.40 4.33
N VAL A 10 -5.58 8.24 5.03
CA VAL A 10 -6.91 8.25 4.43
C VAL A 10 -7.35 9.69 4.24
N LEU A 11 -7.57 10.10 3.01
CA LEU A 11 -8.02 11.44 2.66
C LEU A 11 -9.45 11.39 2.16
N LEU A 12 -10.28 12.26 2.70
CA LEU A 12 -11.68 12.41 2.30
C LEU A 12 -11.98 13.90 2.18
N VAL A 13 -12.78 14.28 1.17
CA VAL A 13 -13.33 15.65 1.13
C VAL A 13 -14.30 15.84 2.30
N PRO A 14 -14.39 17.05 2.90
CA PRO A 14 -15.18 17.26 4.13
C PRO A 14 -16.66 16.91 3.99
N ASP A 15 -17.23 17.08 2.81
CA ASP A 15 -18.64 16.88 2.49
C ASP A 15 -18.88 15.74 1.50
N TYR A 16 -18.06 14.69 1.58
CA TYR A 16 -18.19 13.56 0.67
C TYR A 16 -19.58 12.93 0.75
N ARG A 17 -20.01 12.38 -0.40
CA ARG A 17 -21.30 11.70 -0.53
C ARG A 17 -21.07 10.23 -0.86
N ALA A 18 -21.47 9.35 0.06
CA ALA A 18 -21.31 7.91 -0.11
C ALA A 18 -22.14 7.32 -1.26
N ASP A 19 -23.16 8.05 -1.72
CA ASP A 19 -24.04 7.68 -2.85
C ASP A 19 -23.57 8.21 -4.21
N ALA A 20 -22.46 8.95 -4.25
CA ALA A 20 -21.93 9.49 -5.50
C ALA A 20 -21.20 8.41 -6.30
N CYS A 21 -21.28 8.51 -7.63
CA CYS A 21 -20.57 7.61 -8.55
C CYS A 21 -19.19 8.15 -8.93
N SER A 22 -18.56 8.94 -8.05
CA SER A 22 -17.28 9.57 -8.32
C SER A 22 -16.24 9.17 -7.28
N SER A 23 -15.06 8.79 -7.74
CA SER A 23 -13.89 8.55 -6.92
C SER A 23 -13.11 9.83 -6.57
N ALA A 24 -13.57 11.00 -7.01
CA ALA A 24 -12.90 12.28 -6.78
C ALA A 24 -13.06 12.81 -5.35
N GLN A 25 -13.57 12.03 -4.43
CA GLN A 25 -13.88 12.41 -3.05
C GLN A 25 -12.90 11.85 -2.03
N ASP A 26 -12.13 10.85 -2.41
CA ASP A 26 -11.27 10.11 -1.51
C ASP A 26 -9.95 9.74 -2.17
N ASP A 27 -8.96 9.44 -1.35
CA ASP A 27 -7.67 8.95 -1.80
C ASP A 27 -6.93 8.30 -0.63
N LEU A 28 -6.02 7.38 -0.94
CA LEU A 28 -5.04 6.88 0.02
C LEU A 28 -3.66 7.36 -0.39
N VAL A 29 -3.00 8.10 0.49
CA VAL A 29 -1.61 8.49 0.32
C VAL A 29 -0.74 7.60 1.20
N VAL A 30 0.37 7.12 0.65
CA VAL A 30 1.35 6.30 1.35
C VAL A 30 2.68 7.06 1.41
N LYS A 31 3.33 7.05 2.58
CA LYS A 31 4.71 7.50 2.73
C LYS A 31 5.59 6.35 3.16
N ILE A 32 6.68 6.15 2.44
CA ILE A 32 7.70 5.15 2.74
C ILE A 32 8.96 5.87 3.20
N HIS A 33 9.34 5.64 4.45
CA HIS A 33 10.50 6.26 5.07
C HIS A 33 11.70 5.31 5.03
N THR A 34 12.87 5.88 4.84
CA THR A 34 14.15 5.15 4.85
C THR A 34 15.04 5.61 5.98
N ASP A 35 16.04 4.80 6.32
CA ASP A 35 17.01 5.08 7.40
C ASP A 35 17.98 6.21 7.06
N ASP A 36 18.08 6.61 5.80
CA ASP A 36 18.92 7.74 5.37
C ASP A 36 18.14 9.05 5.16
N GLY A 37 16.86 9.08 5.55
CA GLY A 37 16.04 10.27 5.53
C GLY A 37 15.25 10.52 4.26
N LEU A 38 15.38 9.68 3.23
CA LEU A 38 14.53 9.78 2.06
C LEU A 38 13.11 9.31 2.38
N VAL A 39 12.14 9.97 1.77
CA VAL A 39 10.73 9.63 1.89
C VAL A 39 10.12 9.53 0.50
N GLY A 40 9.64 8.35 0.15
CA GLY A 40 8.85 8.14 -1.06
C GLY A 40 7.37 8.37 -0.79
N ILE A 41 6.65 8.83 -1.80
CA ILE A 41 5.21 9.07 -1.72
C ILE A 41 4.52 8.34 -2.87
N GLY A 42 3.49 7.58 -2.54
CA GLY A 42 2.61 6.93 -3.50
C GLY A 42 1.15 7.18 -3.15
N GLU A 43 0.25 6.82 -4.04
CA GLU A 43 -1.17 6.98 -3.81
C GLU A 43 -1.98 5.92 -4.57
N THR A 44 -3.20 5.69 -4.16
CA THR A 44 -4.15 4.86 -4.90
C THR A 44 -5.57 5.36 -4.74
N ASP A 45 -6.27 5.38 -5.87
CA ASP A 45 -7.67 5.80 -5.95
C ASP A 45 -8.59 4.58 -5.87
N THR A 46 -8.80 4.12 -4.65
CA THR A 46 -9.79 3.08 -4.31
C THR A 46 -10.35 3.41 -2.93
N ASN A 47 -11.17 2.54 -2.35
CA ASN A 47 -11.64 2.79 -0.97
C ASN A 47 -10.41 2.86 -0.03
N PRO A 48 -10.09 4.05 0.50
CA PRO A 48 -8.84 4.24 1.22
C PRO A 48 -8.77 3.47 2.54
N TRP A 49 -9.90 3.23 3.17
CA TRP A 49 -9.96 2.43 4.41
C TRP A 49 -9.56 0.98 4.14
N VAL A 50 -10.07 0.42 3.05
CA VAL A 50 -9.79 -0.97 2.68
C VAL A 50 -8.37 -1.12 2.18
N ALA A 51 -7.89 -0.17 1.37
CA ALA A 51 -6.50 -0.17 0.89
C ALA A 51 -5.51 -0.05 2.05
N ARG A 52 -5.77 0.81 3.03
CA ARG A 52 -4.96 0.90 4.24
C ARG A 52 -4.90 -0.42 4.99
N ALA A 53 -6.05 -1.07 5.18
CA ALA A 53 -6.09 -2.38 5.83
C ALA A 53 -5.27 -3.43 5.08
N MET A 54 -5.33 -3.42 3.75
CA MET A 54 -4.54 -4.32 2.91
C MET A 54 -3.03 -4.10 3.08
N ILE A 55 -2.59 -2.85 3.21
CA ILE A 55 -1.18 -2.50 3.39
C ILE A 55 -0.69 -2.84 4.79
N GLU A 56 -1.49 -2.55 5.83
CA GLU A 56 -1.09 -2.66 7.22
C GLU A 56 -1.35 -4.04 7.85
N ALA A 57 -2.22 -4.85 7.26
CA ALA A 57 -2.59 -6.15 7.81
C ALA A 57 -1.36 -7.06 7.96
N PRO A 58 -1.18 -7.70 9.12
CA PRO A 58 -0.12 -8.68 9.30
C PRO A 58 -0.40 -9.93 8.47
N GLY A 59 0.65 -10.62 8.06
CA GLY A 59 0.54 -11.90 7.39
C GLY A 59 0.14 -13.02 8.35
N THR A 60 -0.56 -14.01 7.82
CA THR A 60 -1.02 -15.18 8.60
C THR A 60 -0.47 -16.50 8.06
N HIS A 61 -0.03 -16.52 6.80
CA HIS A 61 0.57 -17.69 6.16
C HIS A 61 1.30 -17.28 4.87
N ILE A 62 2.02 -18.21 4.24
CA ILE A 62 2.96 -17.92 3.15
C ILE A 62 2.33 -17.26 1.90
N MET A 63 1.04 -17.48 1.65
CA MET A 63 0.32 -16.87 0.53
C MET A 63 -0.55 -15.67 0.97
N GLY A 64 -0.54 -15.35 2.23
CA GLY A 64 -1.25 -14.22 2.84
C GLY A 64 -0.32 -13.38 3.69
N LEU A 65 0.82 -12.99 3.13
CA LEU A 65 1.81 -12.13 3.78
C LEU A 65 1.33 -10.68 3.81
N GLY A 66 1.70 -9.95 4.86
CA GLY A 66 1.45 -8.53 4.97
C GLY A 66 2.35 -7.71 4.05
N LEU A 67 1.80 -6.74 3.33
CA LEU A 67 2.59 -5.93 2.40
C LEU A 67 3.68 -5.13 3.13
N THR A 68 3.32 -4.45 4.22
CA THR A 68 4.29 -3.71 5.04
C THR A 68 5.37 -4.63 5.60
N GLU A 69 5.01 -5.80 6.10
CA GLU A 69 5.96 -6.77 6.66
C GLU A 69 6.99 -7.21 5.62
N MET A 70 6.59 -7.34 4.35
CA MET A 70 7.51 -7.74 3.28
C MET A 70 8.54 -6.67 2.94
N LEU A 71 8.24 -5.40 3.21
CA LEU A 71 9.08 -4.26 2.80
C LEU A 71 9.98 -3.74 3.91
N ILE A 72 9.54 -3.76 5.16
CA ILE A 72 10.31 -3.22 6.29
C ILE A 72 11.68 -3.91 6.38
N GLY A 73 12.73 -3.11 6.53
CA GLY A 73 14.10 -3.58 6.62
C GLY A 73 14.75 -3.91 5.28
N LYS A 74 14.05 -3.74 4.17
CA LYS A 74 14.55 -4.02 2.83
C LYS A 74 15.08 -2.76 2.15
N ASP A 75 15.91 -2.96 1.12
CA ASP A 75 16.42 -1.88 0.29
C ASP A 75 15.34 -1.43 -0.69
N PRO A 76 14.86 -0.17 -0.65
CA PRO A 76 13.80 0.29 -1.54
C PRO A 76 14.17 0.31 -3.03
N ARG A 77 15.46 0.20 -3.36
CA ARG A 77 15.92 0.22 -4.75
C ARG A 77 15.68 -1.08 -5.51
N ASP A 78 15.39 -2.17 -4.81
CA ASP A 78 15.02 -3.46 -5.42
C ASP A 78 13.53 -3.47 -5.80
N VAL A 79 13.15 -2.53 -6.68
CA VAL A 79 11.75 -2.28 -7.06
C VAL A 79 11.09 -3.53 -7.63
N GLU A 80 11.73 -4.18 -8.61
CA GLU A 80 11.17 -5.37 -9.25
C GLU A 80 11.03 -6.54 -8.28
N GLY A 81 12.03 -6.77 -7.44
CA GLY A 81 12.00 -7.83 -6.44
C GLY A 81 10.89 -7.62 -5.41
N HIS A 82 10.67 -6.39 -4.98
CA HIS A 82 9.59 -6.05 -4.05
C HIS A 82 8.22 -6.22 -4.68
N TRP A 83 8.05 -5.75 -5.92
CA TRP A 83 6.79 -5.92 -6.63
C TRP A 83 6.41 -7.39 -6.77
N GLU A 84 7.34 -8.20 -7.24
CA GLU A 84 7.12 -9.64 -7.42
C GLU A 84 6.81 -10.34 -6.10
N LYS A 85 7.54 -9.99 -5.05
CA LYS A 85 7.32 -10.55 -3.71
C LYS A 85 5.94 -10.16 -3.15
N MET A 86 5.54 -8.91 -3.29
CA MET A 86 4.23 -8.46 -2.86
C MET A 86 3.11 -9.15 -3.64
N TYR A 87 3.28 -9.29 -4.96
CA TYR A 87 2.31 -9.94 -5.82
C TYR A 87 2.12 -11.41 -5.47
N THR A 88 3.20 -12.17 -5.31
CA THR A 88 3.14 -13.60 -4.98
C THR A 88 2.80 -13.85 -3.52
N GLY A 89 3.33 -13.06 -2.59
CA GLY A 89 3.10 -13.22 -1.16
C GLY A 89 1.69 -12.86 -0.71
N SER A 90 0.97 -12.05 -1.48
CA SER A 90 -0.43 -11.68 -1.21
C SER A 90 -1.43 -12.42 -2.08
N ALA A 91 -1.06 -13.58 -2.61
CA ALA A 91 -1.87 -14.34 -3.57
C ALA A 91 -3.29 -14.67 -3.08
N MET A 92 -3.47 -14.90 -1.79
CA MET A 92 -4.77 -15.24 -1.19
C MET A 92 -5.61 -14.02 -0.83
N THR A 93 -5.03 -12.83 -0.83
CA THR A 93 -5.74 -11.60 -0.42
C THR A 93 -6.13 -10.70 -1.58
N GLY A 94 -5.81 -11.10 -2.80
CA GLY A 94 -6.30 -10.45 -4.00
C GLY A 94 -5.21 -10.07 -4.99
N ARG A 95 -5.28 -10.66 -6.18
CA ARG A 95 -4.43 -10.36 -7.33
C ARG A 95 -5.09 -9.41 -8.32
N ARG A 96 -6.27 -8.91 -8.01
CA ARG A 96 -7.03 -7.97 -8.85
C ARG A 96 -7.63 -6.90 -7.94
N GLY A 97 -7.97 -5.77 -8.51
CA GLY A 97 -8.61 -4.68 -7.78
C GLY A 97 -7.77 -4.22 -6.60
N LEU A 98 -8.27 -4.39 -5.39
CA LEU A 98 -7.67 -3.83 -4.17
C LEU A 98 -6.21 -4.23 -3.96
N GLY A 99 -5.87 -5.50 -4.13
CA GLY A 99 -4.50 -5.98 -3.93
C GLY A 99 -3.51 -5.28 -4.85
N ILE A 100 -3.85 -5.16 -6.13
CA ILE A 100 -3.00 -4.47 -7.11
C ILE A 100 -2.96 -2.97 -6.86
N CYS A 101 -4.06 -2.35 -6.46
CA CYS A 101 -4.07 -0.93 -6.10
C CYS A 101 -3.13 -0.64 -4.91
N ALA A 102 -3.17 -1.47 -3.88
CA ALA A 102 -2.31 -1.34 -2.72
C ALA A 102 -0.82 -1.54 -3.08
N ILE A 103 -0.50 -2.55 -3.90
CA ILE A 103 0.86 -2.77 -4.39
C ILE A 103 1.33 -1.58 -5.22
N GLY A 104 0.48 -1.06 -6.10
CA GLY A 104 0.80 0.11 -6.93
C GLY A 104 1.15 1.34 -6.10
N ALA A 105 0.40 1.61 -5.04
CA ALA A 105 0.69 2.73 -4.13
C ALA A 105 2.06 2.58 -3.45
N LEU A 106 2.46 1.36 -3.13
CA LEU A 106 3.76 1.09 -2.51
C LEU A 106 4.91 1.09 -3.53
N ASP A 107 4.62 0.79 -4.79
CA ASP A 107 5.61 0.71 -5.87
C ASP A 107 6.03 2.09 -6.38
N MET A 108 5.16 3.09 -6.29
CA MET A 108 5.48 4.46 -6.70
C MET A 108 6.70 5.04 -5.99
#